data_015e4c5393f92f4665db1ae5082bfb71
#
_entry.id   015e4c5393f92f4665db1ae5082bfb71
#
_cell.length_a   1.000
_cell.length_b   1.000
_cell.length_c   1.000
_cell.angle_alpha   90.00
_cell.angle_beta   90.00
_cell.angle_gamma   90.00
#
_symmetry.space_group_name_H-M   'P 1'
#
loop_
_entity.id
_entity.type
_entity.pdbx_description
1 polymer ?
#
loop_
_entity_poly.entity_id
_entity_poly.type
_entity_poly.pdbx_seq_one_letter_code
_entity_poly.pdbx_strand_id
1 'polypeptide(L)'
;LGRRAVFDLDAMTSFREFVEGFGRHELQIGEHLRSYLLFRPDASAAGEPAPASEPMPLVLAFHGSGVDGRQMANFCGLHELGARERFAVVYPNGTGHTSHTLSWNAGNCCGLAMLRNMDDVGFVRRIVEDVSEQLPIDASRVYAVGFSNGAMMAYRVAMELSDIFAAIAPVGGPMGFEEARPSRPVPVLHFHGTVDEFAPYEGGVGKRSVSRCNFRSAEQSVAAWVAANGCDPTPTVERLPSLVEDGTTVVRRHYTGGRAGSEVIFYTIEGGGHTWPGRSTPFSILGKSTKNIDASEEIWRFFQRHRL
;
A
#
# COMPACT_ATOMS: atom_id res chain seq x y z
N LEU A 1 17.00 -3.72 -33.84
CA LEU A 1 17.95 -2.83 -33.13
C LEU A 1 17.15 -2.17 -32.00
N GLY A 2 17.20 -2.81 -30.81
CA GLY A 2 16.46 -2.38 -29.60
C GLY A 2 17.14 -1.16 -28.96
N ARG A 3 16.40 -0.10 -28.76
CA ARG A 3 16.81 0.98 -27.86
C ARG A 3 16.66 0.48 -26.42
N ARG A 4 17.79 0.24 -25.75
CA ARG A 4 17.83 0.12 -24.28
C ARG A 4 17.43 1.48 -23.71
N ALA A 5 16.41 1.50 -22.86
CA ALA A 5 16.12 2.67 -22.03
C ALA A 5 17.34 2.90 -21.12
N VAL A 6 18.03 4.01 -21.36
CA VAL A 6 19.09 4.50 -20.47
C VAL A 6 18.37 5.06 -19.24
N PHE A 7 18.55 4.40 -18.12
CA PHE A 7 18.13 4.96 -16.81
C PHE A 7 19.03 6.16 -16.52
N ASP A 8 18.40 7.32 -16.37
CA ASP A 8 19.06 8.57 -16.03
C ASP A 8 19.64 8.46 -14.61
N LEU A 9 20.97 8.43 -14.51
CA LEU A 9 21.69 8.35 -13.24
C LEU A 9 21.59 9.65 -12.42
N ASP A 10 21.19 10.77 -13.02
CA ASP A 10 21.08 12.06 -12.35
C ASP A 10 19.84 12.18 -11.45
N ALA A 11 18.83 11.31 -11.62
CA ALA A 11 17.73 11.17 -10.65
C ALA A 11 18.19 10.54 -9.32
N MET A 12 19.43 10.07 -9.21
CA MET A 12 20.02 9.51 -8.00
C MET A 12 20.67 10.54 -7.07
N THR A 13 20.77 11.81 -7.47
CA THR A 13 21.45 12.86 -6.68
C THR A 13 20.59 13.52 -5.61
N SER A 14 19.27 13.26 -5.53
CA SER A 14 18.46 13.66 -4.37
C SER A 14 18.65 12.75 -3.13
N PHE A 15 19.68 11.91 -3.17
CA PHE A 15 19.92 10.81 -2.23
C PHE A 15 20.39 11.23 -0.83
N ARG A 16 20.87 12.46 -0.66
CA ARG A 16 21.38 12.94 0.63
C ARG A 16 20.29 13.40 1.61
N GLU A 17 19.12 13.78 1.11
CA GLU A 17 18.00 14.24 1.96
C GLU A 17 17.15 13.08 2.54
N PHE A 18 17.29 11.87 2.01
CA PHE A 18 16.51 10.70 2.44
C PHE A 18 17.02 10.05 3.74
N VAL A 19 18.04 10.59 4.39
CA VAL A 19 18.76 9.94 5.50
C VAL A 19 18.23 10.31 6.88
N GLU A 20 17.55 11.44 7.02
CA GLU A 20 17.02 11.85 8.33
C GLU A 20 15.71 11.14 8.65
N GLY A 21 15.69 10.39 9.76
CA GLY A 21 14.52 9.67 10.27
C GLY A 21 14.35 8.23 9.77
N PHE A 22 15.18 7.73 8.82
CA PHE A 22 15.12 6.35 8.33
C PHE A 22 16.22 5.46 8.90
N GLY A 23 15.79 4.30 9.44
CA GLY A 23 16.66 3.17 9.77
C GLY A 23 16.45 2.02 8.78
N ARG A 24 17.55 1.39 8.31
CA ARG A 24 17.47 0.10 7.61
C ARG A 24 17.63 -1.02 8.62
N HIS A 25 16.73 -1.97 8.57
CA HIS A 25 16.69 -3.15 9.44
C HIS A 25 16.70 -4.42 8.61
N GLU A 26 17.22 -5.48 9.21
CA GLU A 26 17.29 -6.81 8.58
C GLU A 26 16.77 -7.88 9.54
N LEU A 27 16.00 -8.82 9.00
CA LEU A 27 15.41 -9.94 9.73
C LEU A 27 15.70 -11.26 9.03
N GLN A 28 16.05 -12.27 9.80
CA GLN A 28 16.16 -13.65 9.30
C GLN A 28 14.77 -14.30 9.28
N ILE A 29 14.29 -14.66 8.08
CA ILE A 29 13.01 -15.35 7.86
C ILE A 29 13.31 -16.70 7.21
N GLY A 30 13.28 -17.76 7.98
CA GLY A 30 13.79 -19.05 7.53
C GLY A 30 15.25 -18.95 7.09
N GLU A 31 15.54 -19.32 5.85
CA GLU A 31 16.89 -19.23 5.26
C GLU A 31 17.17 -17.89 4.58
N HIS A 32 16.22 -16.96 4.57
CA HIS A 32 16.33 -15.70 3.83
C HIS A 32 16.56 -14.50 4.75
N LEU A 33 17.59 -13.72 4.45
CA LEU A 33 17.78 -12.41 5.06
C LEU A 33 16.87 -11.40 4.32
N ARG A 34 15.92 -10.80 5.05
CA ARG A 34 14.97 -9.82 4.53
C ARG A 34 15.26 -8.48 5.15
N SER A 35 14.83 -7.40 4.49
CA SER A 35 15.08 -6.05 5.02
C SER A 35 13.85 -5.16 4.90
N TYR A 36 13.83 -4.11 5.74
CA TYR A 36 12.85 -3.05 5.66
C TYR A 36 13.47 -1.70 6.04
N LEU A 37 12.81 -0.61 5.64
CA LEU A 37 13.13 0.74 6.10
C LEU A 37 12.09 1.13 7.14
N LEU A 38 12.54 1.68 8.26
CA LEU A 38 11.68 2.22 9.32
C LEU A 38 11.86 3.73 9.39
N PHE A 39 10.77 4.47 9.19
CA PHE A 39 10.68 5.89 9.49
C PHE A 39 10.13 6.10 10.91
N ARG A 40 10.83 6.92 11.70
CA ARG A 40 10.46 7.31 13.07
C ARG A 40 10.09 8.78 13.11
N PRO A 41 8.85 9.16 13.47
CA PRO A 41 8.40 10.56 13.44
C PRO A 41 9.12 11.48 14.43
N ASP A 42 9.70 10.92 15.50
CA ASP A 42 10.35 11.67 16.57
C ASP A 42 11.88 11.62 16.52
N ALA A 43 12.47 11.11 15.43
CA ALA A 43 13.92 11.13 15.25
C ALA A 43 14.37 12.59 15.04
N SER A 44 14.82 13.25 16.10
CA SER A 44 15.47 14.56 15.96
C SER A 44 16.79 14.39 15.22
N ALA A 45 17.16 15.37 14.41
CA ALA A 45 18.47 15.42 13.74
C ALA A 45 19.67 15.35 14.72
N ALA A 46 19.43 15.49 16.01
CA ALA A 46 20.44 15.47 17.08
C ALA A 46 20.62 14.09 17.74
N GLY A 47 19.83 13.05 17.37
CA GLY A 47 19.98 11.69 17.91
C GLY A 47 19.59 11.52 19.39
N GLU A 48 18.98 12.54 20.00
CA GLU A 48 18.47 12.40 21.37
C GLU A 48 17.14 11.62 21.36
N PRO A 49 16.99 10.61 22.24
CA PRO A 49 15.71 9.93 22.38
C PRO A 49 14.67 10.94 22.88
N ALA A 50 13.57 11.10 22.15
CA ALA A 50 12.42 11.80 22.65
C ALA A 50 12.00 11.18 24.00
N PRO A 51 11.48 11.98 24.96
CA PRO A 51 10.92 11.43 26.21
C PRO A 51 9.91 10.34 25.88
N ALA A 52 9.81 9.30 26.73
CA ALA A 52 8.96 8.13 26.52
C ALA A 52 7.62 8.54 25.88
N SER A 53 7.53 8.33 24.55
CA SER A 53 6.43 8.85 23.75
C SER A 53 5.19 8.01 23.99
N GLU A 54 4.02 8.66 23.92
CA GLU A 54 2.75 7.95 23.92
C GLU A 54 2.74 6.89 22.79
N PRO A 55 2.07 5.73 23.01
CA PRO A 55 1.98 4.70 21.97
C PRO A 55 1.43 5.26 20.66
N MET A 56 2.18 5.04 19.57
CA MET A 56 1.90 5.60 18.25
C MET A 56 1.38 4.55 17.26
N PRO A 57 0.62 4.96 16.23
CA PRO A 57 0.23 4.08 15.14
C PRO A 57 1.43 3.61 14.32
N LEU A 58 1.28 2.44 13.69
CA LEU A 58 2.22 1.87 12.73
C LEU A 58 1.55 1.66 11.37
N VAL A 59 2.16 2.14 10.29
CA VAL A 59 1.72 1.90 8.92
C VAL A 59 2.78 1.10 8.16
N LEU A 60 2.42 -0.05 7.61
CA LEU A 60 3.27 -0.80 6.69
C LEU A 60 2.90 -0.46 5.25
N ALA A 61 3.84 0.05 4.46
CA ALA A 61 3.63 0.49 3.09
C ALA A 61 4.36 -0.43 2.08
N PHE A 62 3.60 -1.29 1.39
CA PHE A 62 4.11 -2.29 0.46
C PHE A 62 4.32 -1.70 -0.93
N HIS A 63 5.52 -1.85 -1.48
CA HIS A 63 5.87 -1.38 -2.82
C HIS A 63 5.23 -2.22 -3.94
N GLY A 64 5.12 -1.65 -5.13
CA GLY A 64 4.71 -2.35 -6.35
C GLY A 64 5.76 -3.32 -6.87
N SER A 65 5.41 -4.16 -7.84
CA SER A 65 6.36 -5.06 -8.49
C SER A 65 7.42 -4.29 -9.28
N GLY A 66 8.68 -4.71 -9.18
CA GLY A 66 9.81 -4.13 -9.91
C GLY A 66 10.48 -2.93 -9.25
N VAL A 67 10.08 -2.60 -8.02
CA VAL A 67 10.64 -1.51 -7.21
C VAL A 67 10.94 -1.99 -5.79
N ASP A 68 11.45 -1.12 -4.92
CA ASP A 68 11.80 -1.41 -3.53
C ASP A 68 11.07 -0.49 -2.53
N GLY A 69 11.30 -0.69 -1.24
CA GLY A 69 10.68 0.09 -0.17
C GLY A 69 11.05 1.57 -0.21
N ARG A 70 12.25 1.93 -0.67
CA ARG A 70 12.70 3.31 -0.81
C ARG A 70 11.90 4.03 -1.90
N GLN A 71 11.74 3.36 -3.05
CA GLN A 71 10.95 3.90 -4.15
C GLN A 71 9.48 4.06 -3.74
N MET A 72 8.95 3.15 -2.92
CA MET A 72 7.61 3.28 -2.33
C MET A 72 7.50 4.50 -1.41
N ALA A 73 8.49 4.74 -0.56
CA ALA A 73 8.50 5.89 0.33
C ALA A 73 8.42 7.21 -0.45
N ASN A 74 9.26 7.37 -1.48
CA ASN A 74 9.22 8.54 -2.37
C ASN A 74 7.89 8.67 -3.12
N PHE A 75 7.30 7.54 -3.52
CA PHE A 75 6.09 7.50 -4.34
C PHE A 75 4.84 7.90 -3.55
N CYS A 76 4.68 7.37 -2.32
CA CYS A 76 3.48 7.65 -1.53
C CYS A 76 3.64 8.82 -0.52
N GLY A 77 4.87 9.14 -0.09
CA GLY A 77 5.14 10.22 0.87
C GLY A 77 4.50 10.06 2.24
N LEU A 78 4.15 8.84 2.64
CA LEU A 78 3.50 8.59 3.94
C LEU A 78 4.39 8.95 5.13
N HIS A 79 5.70 8.93 4.98
CA HIS A 79 6.63 9.37 6.04
C HIS A 79 6.56 10.88 6.31
N GLU A 80 6.33 11.71 5.27
CA GLU A 80 6.09 13.15 5.43
C GLU A 80 4.84 13.39 6.28
N LEU A 81 3.77 12.62 5.98
CA LEU A 81 2.54 12.63 6.75
C LEU A 81 2.74 12.06 8.16
N GLY A 82 3.52 10.97 8.30
CA GLY A 82 3.89 10.37 9.57
C GLY A 82 4.64 11.32 10.50
N ALA A 83 5.52 12.18 9.94
CA ALA A 83 6.21 13.23 10.69
C ALA A 83 5.22 14.25 11.27
N ARG A 84 4.21 14.65 10.49
CA ARG A 84 3.20 15.62 10.90
C ARG A 84 2.18 15.05 11.89
N GLU A 85 1.72 13.82 11.64
CA GLU A 85 0.61 13.18 12.34
C GLU A 85 1.07 12.19 13.43
N ARG A 86 2.40 12.05 13.62
CA ARG A 86 3.03 11.23 14.65
C ARG A 86 2.70 9.74 14.57
N PHE A 87 2.96 9.12 13.40
CA PHE A 87 2.91 7.67 13.23
C PHE A 87 4.19 7.14 12.57
N ALA A 88 4.60 5.94 12.95
CA ALA A 88 5.75 5.26 12.34
C ALA A 88 5.35 4.65 11.00
N VAL A 89 6.29 4.64 10.03
CA VAL A 89 6.07 4.01 8.73
C VAL A 89 7.16 3.00 8.45
N VAL A 90 6.75 1.79 8.09
CA VAL A 90 7.66 0.74 7.61
C VAL A 90 7.47 0.57 6.10
N TYR A 91 8.59 0.54 5.37
CA TYR A 91 8.64 0.20 3.95
C TYR A 91 9.41 -1.12 3.78
N PRO A 92 8.72 -2.26 3.80
CA PRO A 92 9.38 -3.55 3.67
C PRO A 92 9.91 -3.76 2.25
N ASN A 93 10.95 -4.58 2.12
CA ASN A 93 11.47 -5.04 0.83
C ASN A 93 10.98 -6.45 0.52
N GLY A 94 10.35 -6.62 -0.62
CA GLY A 94 9.93 -7.91 -1.17
C GLY A 94 11.12 -8.79 -1.56
N THR A 95 10.89 -9.75 -2.45
CA THR A 95 11.91 -10.65 -2.99
C THR A 95 12.04 -10.49 -4.49
N GLY A 96 13.26 -10.51 -5.00
CA GLY A 96 13.53 -10.33 -6.43
C GLY A 96 14.88 -10.89 -6.85
N HIS A 97 15.21 -10.73 -8.14
CA HIS A 97 16.53 -11.12 -8.69
C HIS A 97 17.63 -10.13 -8.33
N THR A 98 17.27 -8.88 -8.06
CA THR A 98 18.18 -7.83 -7.60
C THR A 98 17.61 -7.17 -6.34
N SER A 99 18.42 -6.36 -5.66
CA SER A 99 17.99 -5.61 -4.47
C SER A 99 16.98 -4.48 -4.77
N HIS A 100 16.70 -4.19 -6.04
CA HIS A 100 15.87 -3.07 -6.46
C HIS A 100 14.68 -3.45 -7.35
N THR A 101 14.59 -4.73 -7.78
CA THR A 101 13.50 -5.24 -8.62
C THR A 101 12.74 -6.33 -7.88
N LEU A 102 11.98 -5.92 -6.88
CA LEU A 102 11.37 -6.80 -5.91
C LEU A 102 9.87 -7.01 -6.21
N SER A 103 9.29 -8.03 -5.62
CA SER A 103 7.86 -8.35 -5.68
C SER A 103 7.41 -9.07 -4.42
N TRP A 104 6.10 -9.21 -4.26
CA TRP A 104 5.44 -9.93 -3.17
C TRP A 104 4.76 -11.18 -3.68
N ASN A 105 4.79 -12.25 -2.91
CA ASN A 105 3.90 -13.39 -3.04
C ASN A 105 2.51 -12.98 -2.51
N ALA A 106 1.69 -12.43 -3.39
CA ALA A 106 0.39 -11.85 -3.02
C ALA A 106 -0.80 -12.68 -3.55
N GLY A 107 -0.66 -13.99 -3.56
CA GLY A 107 -1.65 -14.93 -4.06
C GLY A 107 -1.34 -15.34 -5.51
N ASN A 108 -2.17 -14.95 -6.48
CA ASN A 108 -1.97 -15.28 -7.89
C ASN A 108 -0.91 -14.40 -8.60
N CYS A 109 -0.20 -13.54 -7.88
CA CYS A 109 0.86 -12.61 -8.35
C CYS A 109 1.85 -12.32 -7.21
N CYS A 110 3.10 -11.99 -7.38
CA CYS A 110 3.83 -11.78 -8.62
C CYS A 110 5.29 -12.24 -8.52
N GLY A 111 5.86 -12.48 -9.68
CA GLY A 111 7.30 -12.60 -9.89
C GLY A 111 8.00 -13.69 -9.09
N LEU A 112 9.26 -13.43 -8.74
CA LEU A 112 10.10 -14.41 -8.04
C LEU A 112 9.56 -14.78 -6.66
N ALA A 113 8.95 -13.82 -5.94
CA ALA A 113 8.38 -14.07 -4.62
C ALA A 113 7.28 -15.13 -4.67
N MET A 114 6.36 -15.02 -5.64
CA MET A 114 5.30 -16.02 -5.86
C MET A 114 5.89 -17.36 -6.34
N LEU A 115 6.80 -17.34 -7.32
CA LEU A 115 7.39 -18.56 -7.89
C LEU A 115 8.15 -19.40 -6.84
N ARG A 116 8.78 -18.76 -5.87
CA ARG A 116 9.50 -19.39 -4.76
C ARG A 116 8.65 -19.62 -3.53
N ASN A 117 7.36 -19.28 -3.60
CA ASN A 117 6.43 -19.34 -2.48
C ASN A 117 7.01 -18.68 -1.21
N MET A 118 7.56 -17.45 -1.36
CA MET A 118 8.17 -16.74 -0.24
C MET A 118 7.16 -16.50 0.87
N ASP A 119 7.61 -16.68 2.11
CA ASP A 119 6.81 -16.40 3.31
C ASP A 119 6.82 -14.89 3.62
N ASP A 120 6.12 -14.13 2.78
CA ASP A 120 5.97 -12.70 2.96
C ASP A 120 5.03 -12.36 4.13
N VAL A 121 4.07 -13.23 4.45
CA VAL A 121 3.15 -13.04 5.59
C VAL A 121 3.88 -13.21 6.91
N GLY A 122 4.70 -14.25 7.06
CA GLY A 122 5.57 -14.44 8.23
C GLY A 122 6.58 -13.30 8.38
N PHE A 123 7.15 -12.80 7.27
CA PHE A 123 8.02 -11.64 7.29
C PHE A 123 7.30 -10.39 7.82
N VAL A 124 6.08 -10.12 7.36
CA VAL A 124 5.29 -8.98 7.84
C VAL A 124 4.97 -9.08 9.33
N ARG A 125 4.59 -10.26 9.83
CA ARG A 125 4.38 -10.50 11.26
C ARG A 125 5.63 -10.17 12.07
N ARG A 126 6.80 -10.68 11.63
CA ARG A 126 8.09 -10.41 12.29
C ARG A 126 8.48 -8.94 12.26
N ILE A 127 8.15 -8.18 11.21
CA ILE A 127 8.36 -6.73 11.18
C ILE A 127 7.56 -6.04 12.28
N VAL A 128 6.28 -6.37 12.42
CA VAL A 128 5.43 -5.74 13.45
C VAL A 128 5.97 -6.03 14.85
N GLU A 129 6.38 -7.27 15.11
CA GLU A 129 7.01 -7.67 16.38
C GLU A 129 8.31 -6.88 16.62
N ASP A 130 9.23 -6.88 15.65
CA ASP A 130 10.54 -6.22 15.75
C ASP A 130 10.43 -4.69 15.95
N VAL A 131 9.48 -4.05 15.25
CA VAL A 131 9.23 -2.60 15.41
C VAL A 131 8.61 -2.31 16.78
N SER A 132 7.73 -3.17 17.28
CA SER A 132 7.10 -3.01 18.60
C SER A 132 8.09 -3.22 19.75
N GLU A 133 9.17 -3.96 19.54
CA GLU A 133 10.29 -4.06 20.50
C GLU A 133 11.13 -2.77 20.53
N GLN A 134 11.18 -2.01 19.42
CA GLN A 134 12.01 -0.82 19.28
C GLN A 134 11.27 0.49 19.59
N LEU A 135 9.95 0.53 19.36
CA LEU A 135 9.12 1.72 19.50
C LEU A 135 7.84 1.41 20.27
N PRO A 136 7.29 2.38 21.03
CA PRO A 136 6.01 2.24 21.70
C PRO A 136 4.88 2.25 20.67
N ILE A 137 4.63 1.13 20.01
CA ILE A 137 3.54 1.00 19.04
C ILE A 137 2.23 0.69 19.76
N ASP A 138 1.16 1.39 19.38
CA ASP A 138 -0.20 1.02 19.76
C ASP A 138 -0.65 -0.19 18.94
N ALA A 139 -0.63 -1.37 19.51
CA ALA A 139 -0.99 -2.61 18.84
C ALA A 139 -2.43 -2.60 18.28
N SER A 140 -3.32 -1.74 18.77
CA SER A 140 -4.66 -1.58 18.19
C SER A 140 -4.70 -0.70 16.95
N ARG A 141 -3.60 -0.03 16.59
CA ARG A 141 -3.49 0.92 15.47
C ARG A 141 -2.36 0.54 14.51
N VAL A 142 -2.38 -0.70 14.02
CA VAL A 142 -1.45 -1.19 12.99
C VAL A 142 -2.22 -1.30 11.67
N TYR A 143 -1.67 -0.71 10.61
CA TYR A 143 -2.35 -0.57 9.33
C TYR A 143 -1.46 -1.03 8.18
N ALA A 144 -2.08 -1.47 7.09
CA ALA A 144 -1.36 -1.83 5.87
C ALA A 144 -1.85 -1.02 4.68
N VAL A 145 -0.91 -0.53 3.90
CA VAL A 145 -1.16 0.14 2.63
C VAL A 145 -0.23 -0.44 1.58
N GLY A 146 -0.61 -0.41 0.31
CA GLY A 146 0.27 -0.87 -0.74
C GLY A 146 -0.15 -0.38 -2.11
N PHE A 147 0.82 -0.42 -3.03
CA PHE A 147 0.62 -0.03 -4.41
C PHE A 147 0.79 -1.24 -5.34
N SER A 148 -0.13 -1.42 -6.33
CA SER A 148 -0.01 -2.47 -7.35
C SER A 148 0.09 -3.88 -6.72
N ASN A 149 1.18 -4.64 -6.96
CA ASN A 149 1.46 -5.90 -6.27
C ASN A 149 1.52 -5.74 -4.73
N GLY A 150 1.96 -4.58 -4.23
CA GLY A 150 1.89 -4.25 -2.81
C GLY A 150 0.45 -4.05 -2.30
N ALA A 151 -0.47 -3.57 -3.16
CA ALA A 151 -1.90 -3.51 -2.82
C ALA A 151 -2.50 -4.92 -2.69
N MET A 152 -2.10 -5.84 -3.57
CA MET A 152 -2.46 -7.26 -3.46
C MET A 152 -1.90 -7.86 -2.16
N MET A 153 -0.68 -7.47 -1.75
CA MET A 153 -0.09 -7.89 -0.47
C MET A 153 -0.85 -7.30 0.73
N ALA A 154 -1.32 -6.05 0.65
CA ALA A 154 -2.15 -5.46 1.70
C ALA A 154 -3.46 -6.26 1.89
N TYR A 155 -4.10 -6.69 0.81
CA TYR A 155 -5.24 -7.60 0.88
C TYR A 155 -4.88 -8.95 1.51
N ARG A 156 -3.71 -9.52 1.16
CA ARG A 156 -3.25 -10.79 1.71
C ARG A 156 -3.03 -10.72 3.22
N VAL A 157 -2.34 -9.70 3.70
CA VAL A 157 -2.12 -9.54 5.16
C VAL A 157 -3.40 -9.24 5.90
N ALA A 158 -4.35 -8.52 5.31
CA ALA A 158 -5.67 -8.31 5.92
C ALA A 158 -6.44 -9.63 6.10
N MET A 159 -6.27 -10.59 5.19
CA MET A 159 -6.90 -11.90 5.28
C MET A 159 -6.18 -12.81 6.29
N GLU A 160 -4.83 -12.90 6.21
CA GLU A 160 -4.05 -13.88 6.97
C GLU A 160 -3.58 -13.35 8.34
N LEU A 161 -3.53 -12.03 8.53
CA LEU A 161 -3.11 -11.33 9.75
C LEU A 161 -4.19 -10.33 10.22
N SER A 162 -5.46 -10.69 10.08
CA SER A 162 -6.56 -9.81 10.54
C SER A 162 -6.55 -9.57 12.06
N ASP A 163 -5.81 -10.36 12.83
CA ASP A 163 -5.52 -10.17 14.25
C ASP A 163 -4.51 -9.03 14.53
N ILE A 164 -3.78 -8.58 13.50
CA ILE A 164 -2.76 -7.53 13.59
C ILE A 164 -3.23 -6.22 12.96
N PHE A 165 -3.84 -6.29 11.76
CA PHE A 165 -4.15 -5.10 10.99
C PHE A 165 -5.57 -4.56 11.27
N ALA A 166 -5.64 -3.36 11.83
CA ALA A 166 -6.90 -2.67 12.14
C ALA A 166 -7.68 -2.26 10.87
N ALA A 167 -6.99 -1.85 9.82
CA ALA A 167 -7.55 -1.50 8.52
C ALA A 167 -6.49 -1.57 7.42
N ILE A 168 -6.92 -1.59 6.14
CA ILE A 168 -6.02 -1.59 4.98
C ILE A 168 -6.42 -0.57 3.93
N ALA A 169 -5.41 -0.15 3.11
CA ALA A 169 -5.63 0.76 1.99
C ALA A 169 -4.87 0.30 0.73
N PRO A 170 -5.43 -0.59 -0.09
CA PRO A 170 -4.88 -0.98 -1.38
C PRO A 170 -5.08 0.09 -2.46
N VAL A 171 -4.02 0.40 -3.22
CA VAL A 171 -4.01 1.38 -4.32
C VAL A 171 -3.54 0.72 -5.61
N GLY A 172 -4.37 0.74 -6.66
CA GLY A 172 -4.03 0.28 -8.01
C GLY A 172 -3.67 -1.22 -8.10
N GLY A 173 -4.25 -2.05 -7.23
CA GLY A 173 -4.06 -3.50 -7.29
C GLY A 173 -5.23 -4.24 -6.67
N PRO A 174 -5.85 -5.20 -7.39
CA PRO A 174 -6.97 -5.98 -6.90
C PRO A 174 -6.52 -7.08 -5.94
N MET A 175 -7.48 -7.76 -5.33
CA MET A 175 -7.26 -8.93 -4.50
C MET A 175 -6.71 -10.12 -5.31
N GLY A 176 -5.67 -10.79 -4.81
CA GLY A 176 -4.97 -11.90 -5.49
C GLY A 176 -5.47 -13.30 -5.16
N PHE A 177 -6.65 -13.46 -4.57
CA PHE A 177 -7.27 -14.72 -4.20
C PHE A 177 -8.79 -14.69 -4.47
N GLU A 178 -9.45 -15.86 -4.46
CA GLU A 178 -10.83 -15.96 -4.89
C GLU A 178 -11.83 -15.43 -3.87
N GLU A 179 -11.58 -15.62 -2.58
CA GLU A 179 -12.49 -15.26 -1.51
C GLU A 179 -11.75 -14.51 -0.39
N ALA A 180 -12.40 -13.51 0.19
CA ALA A 180 -11.92 -12.85 1.40
C ALA A 180 -12.49 -13.58 2.62
N ARG A 181 -11.62 -14.19 3.44
CA ARG A 181 -12.01 -14.92 4.66
C ARG A 181 -11.14 -14.53 5.85
N PRO A 182 -11.13 -13.25 6.25
CA PRO A 182 -10.40 -12.83 7.44
C PRO A 182 -11.06 -13.40 8.69
N SER A 183 -10.30 -13.64 9.76
CA SER A 183 -10.82 -14.15 11.04
C SER A 183 -11.72 -13.13 11.77
N ARG A 184 -11.59 -11.85 11.44
CA ARG A 184 -12.48 -10.75 11.86
C ARG A 184 -12.70 -9.78 10.69
N PRO A 185 -13.75 -8.93 10.72
CA PRO A 185 -13.93 -7.87 9.74
C PRO A 185 -12.75 -6.91 9.74
N VAL A 186 -12.25 -6.54 8.55
CA VAL A 186 -11.17 -5.57 8.37
C VAL A 186 -11.65 -4.45 7.45
N PRO A 187 -11.74 -3.21 7.91
CA PRO A 187 -12.07 -2.05 7.09
C PRO A 187 -11.12 -1.89 5.90
N VAL A 188 -11.66 -1.53 4.73
CA VAL A 188 -10.90 -1.42 3.47
C VAL A 188 -11.17 -0.09 2.79
N LEU A 189 -10.10 0.60 2.38
CA LEU A 189 -10.15 1.80 1.54
C LEU A 189 -9.42 1.54 0.22
N HIS A 190 -10.13 1.27 -0.88
CA HIS A 190 -9.52 0.93 -2.16
C HIS A 190 -9.53 2.12 -3.13
N PHE A 191 -8.42 2.32 -3.86
CA PHE A 191 -8.29 3.29 -4.95
C PHE A 191 -7.94 2.59 -6.26
N HIS A 192 -8.63 2.93 -7.35
CA HIS A 192 -8.30 2.37 -8.67
C HIS A 192 -8.64 3.31 -9.82
N GLY A 193 -7.72 3.42 -10.79
CA GLY A 193 -7.91 4.18 -12.02
C GLY A 193 -8.64 3.36 -13.09
N THR A 194 -9.63 3.95 -13.78
CA THR A 194 -10.41 3.23 -14.79
C THR A 194 -9.66 2.94 -16.09
N VAL A 195 -8.53 3.63 -16.35
CA VAL A 195 -7.67 3.39 -17.51
C VAL A 195 -6.30 2.83 -17.12
N ASP A 196 -6.25 2.10 -16.00
CA ASP A 196 -5.06 1.38 -15.56
C ASP A 196 -4.70 0.27 -16.57
N GLU A 197 -3.53 0.38 -17.20
CA GLU A 197 -3.05 -0.60 -18.18
C GLU A 197 -2.14 -1.69 -17.56
N PHE A 198 -1.77 -1.58 -16.26
CA PHE A 198 -0.95 -2.55 -15.54
C PHE A 198 -1.80 -3.55 -14.76
N ALA A 199 -2.73 -3.06 -13.94
CA ALA A 199 -3.74 -3.86 -13.24
C ALA A 199 -5.12 -3.34 -13.65
N PRO A 200 -5.73 -3.87 -14.73
CA PRO A 200 -6.93 -3.30 -15.32
C PRO A 200 -8.09 -3.23 -14.33
N TYR A 201 -8.79 -2.10 -14.33
CA TYR A 201 -9.98 -1.89 -13.50
C TYR A 201 -11.02 -3.01 -13.67
N GLU A 202 -11.26 -3.40 -14.93
CA GLU A 202 -12.21 -4.48 -15.30
C GLU A 202 -11.63 -5.89 -15.11
N GLY A 203 -10.37 -6.00 -14.66
CA GLY A 203 -9.67 -7.27 -14.54
C GLY A 203 -9.05 -7.75 -15.87
N GLY A 204 -8.63 -9.02 -15.89
CA GLY A 204 -7.93 -9.59 -17.03
C GLY A 204 -6.41 -9.32 -16.99
N VAL A 205 -5.76 -9.49 -18.14
CA VAL A 205 -4.31 -9.27 -18.26
C VAL A 205 -4.03 -7.84 -18.68
N GLY A 206 -3.29 -7.10 -17.86
CA GLY A 206 -2.92 -5.72 -18.17
C GLY A 206 -2.03 -5.64 -19.41
N LYS A 207 -2.32 -4.69 -20.31
CA LYS A 207 -1.58 -4.48 -21.57
C LYS A 207 -0.10 -4.21 -21.33
N ARG A 208 0.22 -3.59 -20.17
CA ARG A 208 1.57 -3.24 -19.73
C ARG A 208 2.08 -4.09 -18.57
N SER A 209 1.29 -5.05 -18.10
CA SER A 209 1.67 -5.93 -17.01
C SER A 209 2.83 -6.85 -17.41
N VAL A 210 3.96 -6.72 -16.70
CA VAL A 210 5.13 -7.60 -16.90
C VAL A 210 4.85 -9.01 -16.39
N SER A 211 4.09 -9.14 -15.31
CA SER A 211 3.77 -10.42 -14.68
C SER A 211 2.79 -11.27 -15.49
N ARG A 212 2.08 -10.66 -16.44
CA ARG A 212 0.98 -11.29 -17.21
C ARG A 212 -0.04 -12.01 -16.35
N CYS A 213 -0.20 -11.55 -15.11
CA CYS A 213 -1.20 -12.05 -14.20
C CYS A 213 -2.61 -11.78 -14.75
N ASN A 214 -3.50 -12.73 -14.61
CA ASN A 214 -4.93 -12.54 -14.86
C ASN A 214 -5.57 -11.98 -13.59
N PHE A 215 -5.77 -10.66 -13.56
CA PHE A 215 -6.30 -9.96 -12.41
C PHE A 215 -7.82 -10.11 -12.28
N ARG A 216 -8.31 -10.10 -11.05
CA ARG A 216 -9.71 -9.77 -10.77
C ARG A 216 -9.98 -8.32 -11.15
N SER A 217 -11.28 -7.98 -11.35
CA SER A 217 -11.64 -6.56 -11.40
C SER A 217 -11.54 -5.90 -10.03
N ALA A 218 -11.35 -4.58 -10.02
CA ALA A 218 -11.41 -3.79 -8.80
C ALA A 218 -12.77 -3.93 -8.11
N GLU A 219 -13.87 -3.92 -8.86
CA GLU A 219 -15.25 -4.12 -8.38
C GLU A 219 -15.43 -5.48 -7.67
N GLN A 220 -14.94 -6.56 -8.28
CA GLN A 220 -15.02 -7.90 -7.67
C GLN A 220 -14.21 -7.98 -6.38
N SER A 221 -13.06 -7.31 -6.30
CA SER A 221 -12.23 -7.28 -5.09
C SER A 221 -12.95 -6.54 -3.97
N VAL A 222 -13.52 -5.37 -4.27
CA VAL A 222 -14.29 -4.57 -3.30
C VAL A 222 -15.52 -5.32 -2.84
N ALA A 223 -16.30 -5.93 -3.76
CA ALA A 223 -17.50 -6.69 -3.43
C ALA A 223 -17.21 -7.90 -2.51
N ALA A 224 -16.06 -8.57 -2.69
CA ALA A 224 -15.64 -9.66 -1.81
C ALA A 224 -15.40 -9.17 -0.36
N TRP A 225 -14.83 -7.98 -0.17
CA TRP A 225 -14.60 -7.41 1.16
C TRP A 225 -15.86 -6.79 1.76
N VAL A 226 -16.78 -6.22 0.95
CA VAL A 226 -18.13 -5.83 1.38
C VAL A 226 -18.85 -7.03 1.98
N ALA A 227 -18.84 -8.18 1.28
CA ALA A 227 -19.45 -9.41 1.76
C ALA A 227 -18.73 -9.97 3.00
N ALA A 228 -17.39 -10.03 3.00
CA ALA A 228 -16.60 -10.54 4.13
C ALA A 228 -16.80 -9.72 5.41
N ASN A 229 -16.97 -8.41 5.29
CA ASN A 229 -17.24 -7.51 6.39
C ASN A 229 -18.72 -7.49 6.81
N GLY A 230 -19.63 -8.01 5.96
CA GLY A 230 -21.08 -7.96 6.18
C GLY A 230 -21.64 -6.53 6.05
N CYS A 231 -21.04 -5.71 5.21
CA CYS A 231 -21.55 -4.38 4.90
C CYS A 231 -22.82 -4.43 4.05
N ASP A 232 -23.63 -3.37 4.09
CA ASP A 232 -24.71 -3.19 3.13
C ASP A 232 -24.13 -3.20 1.70
N PRO A 233 -24.65 -4.05 0.78
CA PRO A 233 -24.16 -4.11 -0.59
C PRO A 233 -24.49 -2.87 -1.42
N THR A 234 -25.38 -1.99 -0.92
CA THR A 234 -25.77 -0.74 -1.59
C THR A 234 -24.96 0.43 -1.00
N PRO A 235 -23.99 0.98 -1.76
CA PRO A 235 -23.16 2.08 -1.25
C PRO A 235 -23.88 3.43 -1.32
N THR A 236 -23.50 4.33 -0.46
CA THR A 236 -23.65 5.76 -0.74
C THR A 236 -22.63 6.13 -1.81
N VAL A 237 -23.09 6.80 -2.89
CA VAL A 237 -22.25 7.20 -4.02
C VAL A 237 -22.13 8.72 -4.05
N GLU A 238 -20.90 9.20 -4.11
CA GLU A 238 -20.57 10.62 -4.19
C GLU A 238 -19.57 10.87 -5.31
N ARG A 239 -19.88 11.81 -6.21
CA ARG A 239 -18.93 12.37 -7.16
C ARG A 239 -18.26 13.57 -6.51
N LEU A 240 -16.97 13.48 -6.24
CA LEU A 240 -16.25 14.56 -5.58
C LEU A 240 -16.09 15.77 -6.50
N PRO A 241 -16.03 17.01 -5.93
CA PRO A 241 -15.75 18.21 -6.71
C PRO A 241 -14.43 18.12 -7.47
N SER A 242 -14.40 18.57 -8.71
CA SER A 242 -13.18 18.74 -9.47
C SER A 242 -12.48 20.03 -9.02
N LEU A 243 -11.38 19.89 -8.30
CA LEU A 243 -10.57 21.01 -7.82
C LEU A 243 -9.60 21.50 -8.91
N VAL A 244 -9.23 20.58 -9.81
CA VAL A 244 -8.29 20.80 -10.91
C VAL A 244 -8.79 20.08 -12.15
N GLU A 245 -8.78 20.78 -13.31
CA GLU A 245 -9.10 20.20 -14.62
C GLU A 245 -7.90 19.38 -15.16
N ASP A 246 -7.66 18.21 -14.59
CA ASP A 246 -6.57 17.30 -14.98
C ASP A 246 -7.03 16.15 -15.90
N GLY A 247 -8.31 16.15 -16.27
CA GLY A 247 -8.95 15.13 -17.10
C GLY A 247 -9.25 13.85 -16.35
N THR A 248 -9.40 13.93 -15.03
CA THR A 248 -9.89 12.86 -14.17
C THR A 248 -11.11 13.31 -13.37
N THR A 249 -11.93 12.36 -12.95
CA THR A 249 -13.02 12.56 -11.99
C THR A 249 -12.93 11.51 -10.90
N VAL A 250 -13.29 11.88 -9.68
CA VAL A 250 -13.24 10.98 -8.54
C VAL A 250 -14.65 10.63 -8.09
N VAL A 251 -14.96 9.35 -8.05
CA VAL A 251 -16.20 8.81 -7.52
C VAL A 251 -15.89 8.00 -6.27
N ARG A 252 -16.49 8.35 -5.15
CA ARG A 252 -16.42 7.64 -3.88
C ARG A 252 -17.68 6.81 -3.68
N ARG A 253 -17.52 5.52 -3.42
CA ARG A 253 -18.56 4.61 -2.97
C ARG A 253 -18.26 4.17 -1.55
N HIS A 254 -19.23 4.32 -0.67
CA HIS A 254 -19.08 4.02 0.76
C HIS A 254 -20.10 2.97 1.19
N TYR A 255 -19.62 1.79 1.54
CA TYR A 255 -20.36 0.66 2.04
C TYR A 255 -20.24 0.61 3.57
N THR A 256 -21.36 0.80 4.25
CA THR A 256 -21.45 0.89 5.72
C THR A 256 -22.20 -0.31 6.32
N GLY A 257 -22.43 -0.30 7.63
CA GLY A 257 -23.20 -1.31 8.31
C GLY A 257 -22.47 -2.65 8.53
N GLY A 258 -21.16 -2.69 8.28
CA GLY A 258 -20.37 -3.89 8.47
C GLY A 258 -20.26 -4.32 9.94
N ARG A 259 -19.97 -5.61 10.16
CA ARG A 259 -19.79 -6.19 11.50
C ARG A 259 -18.65 -5.47 12.23
N ALA A 260 -18.79 -5.29 13.55
CA ALA A 260 -17.86 -4.57 14.42
C ALA A 260 -17.50 -3.16 13.91
N GLY A 261 -18.46 -2.46 13.25
CA GLY A 261 -18.26 -1.11 12.73
C GLY A 261 -17.34 -1.03 11.52
N SER A 262 -17.06 -2.16 10.85
CA SER A 262 -16.26 -2.16 9.63
C SER A 262 -16.99 -1.50 8.47
N GLU A 263 -16.24 -0.93 7.57
CA GLU A 263 -16.72 -0.26 6.35
C GLU A 263 -15.81 -0.59 5.17
N VAL A 264 -16.32 -0.41 3.96
CA VAL A 264 -15.52 -0.46 2.74
C VAL A 264 -15.74 0.82 1.95
N ILE A 265 -14.65 1.51 1.61
CA ILE A 265 -14.70 2.70 0.76
C ILE A 265 -13.96 2.39 -0.53
N PHE A 266 -14.55 2.75 -1.65
CA PHE A 266 -13.95 2.58 -2.97
C PHE A 266 -13.89 3.91 -3.72
N TYR A 267 -12.68 4.37 -3.99
CA TYR A 267 -12.42 5.51 -4.85
C TYR A 267 -12.13 5.04 -6.27
N THR A 268 -13.04 5.30 -7.19
CA THR A 268 -12.85 5.12 -8.63
C THR A 268 -12.32 6.43 -9.22
N ILE A 269 -11.14 6.38 -9.84
CA ILE A 269 -10.55 7.52 -10.52
C ILE A 269 -10.84 7.37 -12.00
N GLU A 270 -11.94 7.99 -12.48
CA GLU A 270 -12.32 7.97 -13.89
C GLU A 270 -11.26 8.71 -14.71
N GLY A 271 -10.74 8.09 -15.77
CA GLY A 271 -9.63 8.60 -16.57
C GLY A 271 -8.25 8.51 -15.90
N GLY A 272 -8.17 7.98 -14.66
CA GLY A 272 -6.93 7.75 -13.93
C GLY A 272 -6.22 6.48 -14.39
N GLY A 273 -4.89 6.51 -14.40
CA GLY A 273 -4.01 5.37 -14.71
C GLY A 273 -3.53 4.62 -13.47
N HIS A 274 -2.39 3.91 -13.63
CA HIS A 274 -1.74 3.14 -12.57
C HIS A 274 -0.89 4.04 -11.68
N THR A 275 -1.51 4.87 -10.84
CA THR A 275 -0.84 5.94 -10.11
C THR A 275 -1.26 5.99 -8.64
N TRP A 276 -0.53 6.77 -7.85
CA TRP A 276 -0.91 7.14 -6.49
C TRP A 276 -1.67 8.48 -6.55
N PRO A 277 -2.97 8.54 -6.29
CA PRO A 277 -3.75 9.77 -6.35
C PRO A 277 -3.16 10.89 -5.49
N GLY A 278 -3.07 12.09 -6.05
CA GLY A 278 -2.48 13.26 -5.39
C GLY A 278 -0.98 13.43 -5.59
N ARG A 279 -0.27 12.37 -5.97
CA ARG A 279 1.18 12.44 -6.22
C ARG A 279 1.48 12.50 -7.72
N SER A 280 2.50 13.29 -8.07
CA SER A 280 3.02 13.30 -9.44
C SER A 280 3.74 11.98 -9.72
N THR A 281 3.53 11.44 -10.92
CA THR A 281 4.27 10.26 -11.36
C THR A 281 5.43 10.69 -12.26
N PRO A 282 6.67 10.23 -12.01
CA PRO A 282 7.81 10.53 -12.87
C PRO A 282 7.74 9.79 -14.21
N PHE A 283 6.84 8.82 -14.35
CA PHE A 283 6.72 7.96 -15.52
C PHE A 283 5.36 8.15 -16.20
N SER A 284 5.33 8.84 -17.33
CA SER A 284 4.10 9.02 -18.13
C SER A 284 3.42 7.71 -18.55
N ILE A 285 4.18 6.60 -18.59
CA ILE A 285 3.68 5.26 -18.89
C ILE A 285 2.63 4.75 -17.88
N LEU A 286 2.63 5.28 -16.65
CA LEU A 286 1.66 4.93 -15.62
C LEU A 286 0.30 5.61 -15.82
N GLY A 287 0.20 6.55 -16.75
CA GLY A 287 -1.02 7.29 -17.04
C GLY A 287 -1.21 8.52 -16.14
N LYS A 288 -2.43 9.04 -16.10
CA LYS A 288 -2.76 10.25 -15.34
C LYS A 288 -2.91 9.93 -13.85
N SER A 289 -2.32 10.79 -13.02
CA SER A 289 -2.60 10.83 -11.58
C SER A 289 -3.55 11.99 -11.32
N THR A 290 -4.67 11.73 -10.64
CA THR A 290 -5.58 12.80 -10.24
C THR A 290 -4.95 13.72 -9.22
N LYS A 291 -5.25 15.03 -9.33
CA LYS A 291 -4.92 16.07 -8.34
C LYS A 291 -6.13 16.49 -7.52
N ASN A 292 -7.26 15.84 -7.73
CA ASN A 292 -8.54 16.17 -7.10
C ASN A 292 -8.70 15.57 -5.70
N ILE A 293 -7.83 14.62 -5.34
CA ILE A 293 -7.68 14.06 -3.99
C ILE A 293 -6.21 13.76 -3.72
N ASP A 294 -5.84 13.65 -2.46
CA ASP A 294 -4.57 13.09 -2.00
C ASP A 294 -4.85 11.75 -1.28
N ALA A 295 -4.38 10.64 -1.88
CA ALA A 295 -4.64 9.31 -1.33
C ALA A 295 -4.00 9.13 0.05
N SER A 296 -2.82 9.70 0.32
CA SER A 296 -2.15 9.57 1.61
C SER A 296 -2.95 10.24 2.73
N GLU A 297 -3.52 11.42 2.46
CA GLU A 297 -4.41 12.13 3.39
C GLU A 297 -5.72 11.37 3.63
N GLU A 298 -6.36 10.86 2.56
CA GLU A 298 -7.60 10.07 2.67
C GLU A 298 -7.37 8.76 3.43
N ILE A 299 -6.22 8.09 3.18
CA ILE A 299 -5.80 6.88 3.88
C ILE A 299 -5.63 7.15 5.37
N TRP A 300 -4.93 8.23 5.73
CA TRP A 300 -4.71 8.52 7.14
C TRP A 300 -6.02 8.89 7.87
N ARG A 301 -6.88 9.71 7.26
CA ARG A 301 -8.23 10.01 7.80
C ARG A 301 -9.08 8.76 8.00
N PHE A 302 -8.95 7.79 7.08
CA PHE A 302 -9.61 6.50 7.19
C PHE A 302 -9.03 5.69 8.35
N PHE A 303 -7.71 5.54 8.45
CA PHE A 303 -7.05 4.76 9.48
C PHE A 303 -7.32 5.28 10.90
N GLN A 304 -7.36 6.59 11.10
CA GLN A 304 -7.65 7.21 12.40
C GLN A 304 -9.01 6.77 13.02
N ARG A 305 -9.95 6.32 12.20
CA ARG A 305 -11.28 5.89 12.65
C ARG A 305 -11.35 4.43 13.08
N HIS A 306 -10.30 3.63 12.80
CA HIS A 306 -10.32 2.19 12.99
C HIS A 306 -9.25 1.72 13.98
N ARG A 307 -9.65 0.81 14.83
CA ARG A 307 -8.80 0.12 15.82
C ARG A 307 -9.18 -1.36 15.87
N LEU A 308 -8.23 -2.21 16.34
CA LEU A 308 -8.51 -3.61 16.69
C LEU A 308 -9.49 -3.70 17.86
#